data_10ff8c0b7fb20e290ed858de135fc543
#
_entry.id   10ff8c0b7fb20e290ed858de135fc543
#
_cell.length_a   1.000
_cell.length_b   1.000
_cell.length_c   1.000
_cell.angle_alpha   90.00
_cell.angle_beta   90.00
_cell.angle_gamma   90.00
#
_symmetry.space_group_name_H-M   'P 1'
#
loop_
_entity.id
_entity.type
_entity.pdbx_description
1 polymer ?
#
loop_
_entity_poly.entity_id
_entity_poly.type
_entity_poly.pdbx_seq_one_letter_code
_entity_poly.pdbx_strand_id
1 'polypeptide(L)'
;MSDTRSQFIAAGFKLYPQHGYRKLSVRMLAAEAGLSAGMFHHLFADKDAFVGEVLQSHHERSFGLLDFDAAAKGDAVAQLRYAVWLLATCFRDNLAWVHRVYADSADGVEVVNTFMRRNFEQTFERLQALLEACPGQSNPAEQVQRLSYLSGAVLAPMALGTRFDEMGVLPAAMSHHIGEIVSDAAIARRIDWAFAALFPAQEAV
;
A
#
# COMPACT_ATOMS: atom_id res chain seq x y z
N MET A 1 -23.54 19.70 9.38
CA MET A 1 -23.92 19.44 7.97
C MET A 1 -22.66 18.98 7.25
N SER A 2 -22.66 17.76 6.69
CA SER A 2 -21.54 17.27 5.88
C SER A 2 -21.44 18.17 4.63
N ASP A 3 -20.24 18.69 4.38
CA ASP A 3 -19.98 19.48 3.18
C ASP A 3 -20.21 18.61 1.93
N THR A 4 -20.84 19.14 0.91
CA THR A 4 -21.15 18.46 -0.36
C THR A 4 -19.90 17.84 -1.00
N ARG A 5 -18.74 18.52 -0.87
CA ARG A 5 -17.44 17.99 -1.32
C ARG A 5 -17.09 16.71 -0.59
N SER A 6 -17.21 16.68 0.72
CA SER A 6 -16.94 15.50 1.56
C SER A 6 -17.84 14.31 1.22
N GLN A 7 -19.10 14.56 0.81
CA GLN A 7 -20.01 13.49 0.37
C GLN A 7 -19.53 12.84 -0.94
N PHE A 8 -19.05 13.64 -1.91
CA PHE A 8 -18.45 13.08 -3.13
C PHE A 8 -17.15 12.31 -2.83
N ILE A 9 -16.28 12.82 -1.95
CA ILE A 9 -15.07 12.12 -1.55
C ILE A 9 -15.39 10.78 -0.87
N ALA A 10 -16.40 10.75 0.01
CA ALA A 10 -16.89 9.52 0.64
C ALA A 10 -17.42 8.51 -0.39
N ALA A 11 -18.18 8.99 -1.40
CA ALA A 11 -18.60 8.15 -2.51
C ALA A 11 -17.40 7.61 -3.31
N GLY A 12 -16.37 8.43 -3.52
CA GLY A 12 -15.10 8.03 -4.13
C GLY A 12 -14.42 6.91 -3.35
N PHE A 13 -14.34 7.02 -2.03
CA PHE A 13 -13.74 5.98 -1.18
C PHE A 13 -14.44 4.63 -1.32
N LYS A 14 -15.73 4.63 -1.50
CA LYS A 14 -16.51 3.40 -1.66
C LYS A 14 -16.41 2.82 -3.07
N LEU A 15 -16.48 3.67 -4.09
CA LEU A 15 -16.61 3.22 -5.48
C LEU A 15 -15.27 2.98 -6.19
N TYR A 16 -14.23 3.76 -5.86
CA TYR A 16 -12.95 3.66 -6.58
C TYR A 16 -12.30 2.27 -6.46
N PRO A 17 -12.17 1.64 -5.28
CA PRO A 17 -11.55 0.31 -5.20
C PRO A 17 -12.32 -0.76 -5.95
N GLN A 18 -13.63 -0.59 -6.15
CA GLN A 18 -14.46 -1.56 -6.87
C GLN A 18 -14.41 -1.38 -8.38
N HIS A 19 -14.41 -0.15 -8.87
CA HIS A 19 -14.60 0.18 -10.29
C HIS A 19 -13.33 0.65 -11.00
N GLY A 20 -12.38 1.24 -10.26
CA GLY A 20 -11.19 1.86 -10.80
C GLY A 20 -11.46 3.11 -11.62
N TYR A 21 -10.39 3.76 -12.05
CA TYR A 21 -10.49 5.02 -12.77
C TYR A 21 -11.39 4.93 -14.00
N ARG A 22 -11.18 3.93 -14.88
CA ARG A 22 -11.89 3.90 -16.18
C ARG A 22 -13.39 3.74 -16.07
N LYS A 23 -13.86 2.89 -15.15
CA LYS A 23 -15.29 2.58 -14.98
C LYS A 23 -16.00 3.56 -14.04
N LEU A 24 -15.27 4.30 -13.21
CA LEU A 24 -15.84 5.30 -12.32
C LEU A 24 -16.41 6.47 -13.13
N SER A 25 -17.70 6.80 -12.93
CA SER A 25 -18.36 7.90 -13.62
C SER A 25 -18.96 8.90 -12.63
N VAL A 26 -19.08 10.17 -13.07
CA VAL A 26 -19.70 11.24 -12.27
C VAL A 26 -21.14 10.86 -11.88
N ARG A 27 -21.85 10.14 -12.77
CA ARG A 27 -23.22 9.67 -12.51
C ARG A 27 -23.28 8.67 -11.34
N MET A 28 -22.32 7.74 -11.29
CA MET A 28 -22.21 6.79 -10.18
C MET A 28 -21.88 7.50 -8.86
N LEU A 29 -20.94 8.44 -8.91
CA LEU A 29 -20.54 9.23 -7.74
C LEU A 29 -21.70 10.06 -7.20
N ALA A 30 -22.43 10.73 -8.06
CA ALA A 30 -23.59 11.53 -7.68
C ALA A 30 -24.70 10.67 -7.07
N ALA A 31 -24.99 9.51 -7.67
CA ALA A 31 -25.98 8.57 -7.14
C ALA A 31 -25.58 8.05 -5.76
N GLU A 32 -24.32 7.65 -5.56
CA GLU A 32 -23.81 7.18 -4.28
C GLU A 32 -23.80 8.27 -3.20
N ALA A 33 -23.46 9.51 -3.60
CA ALA A 33 -23.44 10.66 -2.70
C ALA A 33 -24.85 11.20 -2.36
N GLY A 34 -25.90 10.77 -3.07
CA GLY A 34 -27.25 11.34 -2.94
C GLY A 34 -27.35 12.78 -3.48
N LEU A 35 -26.53 13.11 -4.47
CA LEU A 35 -26.38 14.46 -5.02
C LEU A 35 -26.66 14.50 -6.53
N SER A 36 -26.79 15.69 -7.10
CA SER A 36 -26.90 15.84 -8.54
C SER A 36 -25.52 15.83 -9.24
N ALA A 37 -25.47 15.29 -10.46
CA ALA A 37 -24.24 15.31 -11.26
C ALA A 37 -23.73 16.74 -11.56
N GLY A 38 -24.63 17.73 -11.65
CA GLY A 38 -24.26 19.13 -11.82
C GLY A 38 -23.40 19.68 -10.69
N MET A 39 -23.66 19.24 -9.45
CA MET A 39 -22.90 19.67 -8.28
C MET A 39 -21.43 19.21 -8.33
N PHE A 40 -21.16 18.07 -8.97
CA PHE A 40 -19.78 17.58 -9.16
C PHE A 40 -18.94 18.59 -9.92
N HIS A 41 -19.46 19.11 -11.06
CA HIS A 41 -18.74 20.04 -11.93
C HIS A 41 -18.56 21.44 -11.31
N HIS A 42 -19.29 21.79 -10.26
CA HIS A 42 -19.04 22.98 -9.47
C HIS A 42 -17.91 22.81 -8.45
N LEU A 43 -17.62 21.56 -8.03
CA LEU A 43 -16.67 21.26 -6.97
C LEU A 43 -15.31 20.77 -7.49
N PHE A 44 -15.31 20.07 -8.62
CA PHE A 44 -14.13 19.47 -9.19
C PHE A 44 -13.99 19.89 -10.65
N ALA A 45 -12.77 20.30 -11.04
CA ALA A 45 -12.49 20.75 -12.40
C ALA A 45 -12.81 19.64 -13.43
N ASP A 46 -12.41 18.42 -13.10
CA ASP A 46 -12.61 17.23 -13.91
C ASP A 46 -12.53 15.96 -13.04
N LYS A 47 -12.58 14.80 -13.68
CA LYS A 47 -12.47 13.50 -13.04
C LYS A 47 -11.08 13.26 -12.47
N ASP A 48 -10.02 13.76 -13.11
CA ASP A 48 -8.65 13.59 -12.66
C ASP A 48 -8.40 14.34 -11.36
N ALA A 49 -8.85 15.59 -11.27
CA ALA A 49 -8.81 16.38 -10.04
C ALA A 49 -9.55 15.69 -8.90
N PHE A 50 -10.72 15.12 -9.17
CA PHE A 50 -11.48 14.37 -8.18
C PHE A 50 -10.76 13.09 -7.72
N VAL A 51 -10.32 12.26 -8.67
CA VAL A 51 -9.64 11.00 -8.35
C VAL A 51 -8.33 11.26 -7.63
N GLY A 52 -7.56 12.27 -8.05
CA GLY A 52 -6.34 12.69 -7.35
C GLY A 52 -6.60 13.05 -5.89
N GLU A 53 -7.67 13.79 -5.61
CA GLU A 53 -8.08 14.14 -4.24
C GLU A 53 -8.54 12.92 -3.44
N VAL A 54 -9.30 12.01 -4.05
CA VAL A 54 -9.74 10.76 -3.40
C VAL A 54 -8.52 9.90 -3.03
N LEU A 55 -7.58 9.71 -3.94
CA LEU A 55 -6.36 8.95 -3.70
C LEU A 55 -5.51 9.58 -2.58
N GLN A 56 -5.30 10.89 -2.66
CA GLN A 56 -4.50 11.62 -1.66
C GLN A 56 -5.15 11.57 -0.28
N SER A 57 -6.46 11.81 -0.19
CA SER A 57 -7.19 11.75 1.09
C SER A 57 -7.21 10.35 1.69
N HIS A 58 -7.29 9.30 0.85
CA HIS A 58 -7.18 7.92 1.33
C HIS A 58 -5.76 7.62 1.85
N HIS A 59 -4.73 8.04 1.11
CA HIS A 59 -3.34 7.87 1.50
C HIS A 59 -3.04 8.54 2.85
N GLU A 60 -3.46 9.79 3.03
CA GLU A 60 -3.26 10.54 4.28
C GLU A 60 -3.92 9.87 5.48
N ARG A 61 -5.10 9.27 5.29
CA ARG A 61 -5.83 8.55 6.36
C ARG A 61 -5.23 7.20 6.72
N SER A 62 -4.61 6.52 5.76
CA SER A 62 -4.12 5.16 5.92
C SER A 62 -2.61 5.13 6.15
N PHE A 63 -1.85 5.69 5.22
CA PHE A 63 -0.38 5.63 5.21
C PHE A 63 0.27 6.88 5.84
N GLY A 64 -0.39 8.04 5.80
CA GLY A 64 0.11 9.28 6.38
C GLY A 64 0.17 9.26 7.90
N LEU A 65 -0.46 8.28 8.56
CA LEU A 65 -0.42 8.08 10.00
C LEU A 65 0.69 7.13 10.45
N LEU A 66 1.47 6.56 9.52
CA LEU A 66 2.56 5.66 9.85
C LEU A 66 3.71 6.43 10.51
N ASP A 67 3.88 6.22 11.79
CA ASP A 67 4.98 6.80 12.57
C ASP A 67 6.19 5.85 12.55
N PHE A 68 7.06 6.03 11.55
CA PHE A 68 8.30 5.27 11.44
C PHE A 68 9.32 5.61 12.55
N ASP A 69 9.14 6.75 13.22
CA ASP A 69 10.04 7.21 14.26
C ASP A 69 9.64 6.69 15.65
N ALA A 70 8.43 6.14 15.79
CA ALA A 70 7.94 5.57 17.06
C ALA A 70 8.82 4.40 17.56
N ALA A 71 9.54 3.72 16.67
CA ALA A 71 10.49 2.67 16.99
C ALA A 71 11.89 3.15 17.39
N ALA A 72 12.10 4.44 17.61
CA ALA A 72 13.41 5.02 17.91
C ALA A 72 14.14 4.43 19.16
N LYS A 73 13.53 3.46 19.84
CA LYS A 73 14.06 2.78 21.04
C LYS A 73 14.80 1.47 20.74
N GLY A 74 15.24 1.23 19.53
CA GLY A 74 16.00 0.04 19.17
C GLY A 74 17.24 0.36 18.36
N ASP A 75 18.02 -0.67 18.02
CA ASP A 75 19.04 -0.55 17.01
C ASP A 75 18.42 -0.34 15.61
N ALA A 76 19.24 -0.02 14.61
CA ALA A 76 18.79 0.27 13.26
C ALA A 76 18.00 -0.89 12.62
N VAL A 77 18.36 -2.14 12.93
CA VAL A 77 17.67 -3.34 12.44
C VAL A 77 16.27 -3.44 13.06
N ALA A 78 16.13 -3.17 14.35
CA ALA A 78 14.84 -3.16 15.04
C ALA A 78 13.93 -2.04 14.50
N GLN A 79 14.48 -0.86 14.20
CA GLN A 79 13.75 0.25 13.59
C GLN A 79 13.25 -0.08 12.19
N LEU A 80 14.11 -0.64 11.32
CA LEU A 80 13.72 -1.09 9.99
C LEU A 80 12.65 -2.18 10.06
N ARG A 81 12.81 -3.14 10.98
CA ARG A 81 11.83 -4.22 11.21
C ARG A 81 10.46 -3.67 11.59
N TYR A 82 10.41 -2.70 12.47
CA TYR A 82 9.17 -2.03 12.85
C TYR A 82 8.54 -1.28 11.68
N ALA A 83 9.33 -0.55 10.90
CA ALA A 83 8.86 0.15 9.71
C ALA A 83 8.24 -0.83 8.69
N VAL A 84 8.90 -1.98 8.45
CA VAL A 84 8.38 -3.04 7.56
C VAL A 84 7.08 -3.64 8.12
N TRP A 85 6.98 -3.83 9.44
CA TRP A 85 5.74 -4.28 10.10
C TRP A 85 4.58 -3.29 9.90
N LEU A 86 4.80 -1.99 10.15
CA LEU A 86 3.80 -0.95 9.95
C LEU A 86 3.31 -0.90 8.50
N LEU A 87 4.24 -0.93 7.55
CA LEU A 87 3.90 -0.94 6.13
C LEU A 87 3.13 -2.20 5.74
N ALA A 88 3.53 -3.37 6.23
CA ALA A 88 2.87 -4.62 5.89
C ALA A 88 1.44 -4.69 6.44
N THR A 89 1.21 -4.24 7.66
CA THR A 89 -0.13 -4.20 8.26
C THR A 89 -1.02 -3.18 7.57
N CYS A 90 -0.50 -1.99 7.29
CA CYS A 90 -1.22 -0.96 6.53
C CYS A 90 -1.54 -1.44 5.10
N PHE A 91 -0.59 -2.08 4.42
CA PHE A 91 -0.80 -2.66 3.09
C PHE A 91 -1.92 -3.71 3.10
N ARG A 92 -1.91 -4.65 4.06
CA ARG A 92 -2.96 -5.65 4.26
C ARG A 92 -4.33 -5.01 4.44
N ASP A 93 -4.42 -4.02 5.31
CA ASP A 93 -5.70 -3.38 5.66
C ASP A 93 -6.27 -2.56 4.49
N ASN A 94 -5.44 -2.29 3.47
CA ASN A 94 -5.80 -1.53 2.28
C ASN A 94 -5.66 -2.32 0.96
N LEU A 95 -5.67 -3.66 1.01
CA LEU A 95 -5.41 -4.51 -0.17
C LEU A 95 -6.27 -4.18 -1.39
N ALA A 96 -7.57 -3.94 -1.21
CA ALA A 96 -8.48 -3.61 -2.33
C ALA A 96 -8.06 -2.29 -3.02
N TRP A 97 -7.62 -1.30 -2.24
CA TRP A 97 -7.09 -0.04 -2.75
C TRP A 97 -5.75 -0.23 -3.45
N VAL A 98 -4.85 -0.97 -2.84
CA VAL A 98 -3.53 -1.28 -3.41
C VAL A 98 -3.69 -1.98 -4.76
N HIS A 99 -4.47 -3.04 -4.83
CA HIS A 99 -4.74 -3.76 -6.09
C HIS A 99 -5.29 -2.82 -7.17
N ARG A 100 -6.23 -1.94 -6.81
CA ARG A 100 -6.83 -1.00 -7.75
C ARG A 100 -5.84 0.04 -8.24
N VAL A 101 -5.07 0.65 -7.35
CA VAL A 101 -4.05 1.65 -7.70
C VAL A 101 -3.00 1.05 -8.64
N TYR A 102 -2.49 -0.15 -8.34
CA TYR A 102 -1.54 -0.84 -9.22
C TYR A 102 -2.14 -1.19 -10.58
N ALA A 103 -3.39 -1.65 -10.63
CA ALA A 103 -4.07 -1.97 -11.89
C ALA A 103 -4.26 -0.72 -12.76
N ASP A 104 -4.76 0.37 -12.19
CA ASP A 104 -4.96 1.63 -12.92
C ASP A 104 -3.61 2.25 -13.35
N SER A 105 -2.55 2.11 -12.54
CA SER A 105 -1.19 2.51 -12.92
C SER A 105 -0.66 1.70 -14.10
N ALA A 106 -0.83 0.38 -14.08
CA ALA A 106 -0.43 -0.51 -15.18
C ALA A 106 -1.22 -0.21 -16.47
N ASP A 107 -2.47 0.25 -16.32
CA ASP A 107 -3.30 0.73 -17.44
C ASP A 107 -2.90 2.12 -17.96
N GLY A 108 -1.87 2.74 -17.41
CA GLY A 108 -1.33 4.03 -17.82
C GLY A 108 -2.18 5.24 -17.39
N VAL A 109 -2.94 5.13 -16.30
CA VAL A 109 -3.75 6.25 -15.80
C VAL A 109 -2.85 7.29 -15.13
N GLU A 110 -2.66 8.43 -15.78
CA GLU A 110 -1.62 9.42 -15.40
C GLU A 110 -1.86 10.05 -14.02
N VAL A 111 -3.10 10.32 -13.64
CA VAL A 111 -3.39 10.86 -12.29
C VAL A 111 -2.99 9.88 -11.20
N VAL A 112 -3.12 8.56 -11.43
CA VAL A 112 -2.68 7.51 -10.52
C VAL A 112 -1.16 7.42 -10.48
N ASN A 113 -0.50 7.48 -11.63
CA ASN A 113 0.96 7.46 -11.73
C ASN A 113 1.59 8.67 -11.02
N THR A 114 1.00 9.85 -11.17
CA THR A 114 1.43 11.07 -10.49
C THR A 114 1.26 10.95 -8.98
N PHE A 115 0.12 10.42 -8.53
CA PHE A 115 -0.11 10.13 -7.12
C PHE A 115 0.94 9.14 -6.56
N MET A 116 1.21 8.05 -7.28
CA MET A 116 2.20 7.03 -6.84
C MET A 116 3.61 7.61 -6.75
N ARG A 117 4.07 8.34 -7.77
CA ARG A 117 5.39 9.00 -7.74
C ARG A 117 5.54 9.85 -6.48
N ARG A 118 4.58 10.74 -6.23
CA ARG A 118 4.64 11.69 -5.12
C ARG A 118 4.69 11.02 -3.74
N ASN A 119 3.87 9.99 -3.53
CA ASN A 119 3.67 9.43 -2.20
C ASN A 119 4.61 8.24 -1.91
N PHE A 120 4.99 7.47 -2.93
CA PHE A 120 5.89 6.33 -2.75
C PHE A 120 7.34 6.75 -2.66
N GLU A 121 7.75 7.81 -3.35
CA GLU A 121 9.11 8.36 -3.25
C GLU A 121 9.49 8.63 -1.79
N GLN A 122 8.66 9.33 -1.05
CA GLN A 122 8.90 9.62 0.38
C GLN A 122 9.01 8.36 1.24
N THR A 123 8.18 7.36 0.96
CA THR A 123 8.23 6.08 1.68
C THR A 123 9.52 5.33 1.40
N PHE A 124 9.95 5.30 0.13
CA PHE A 124 11.21 4.65 -0.26
C PHE A 124 12.43 5.37 0.30
N GLU A 125 12.47 6.70 0.30
CA GLU A 125 13.53 7.50 0.92
C GLU A 125 13.68 7.18 2.41
N ARG A 126 12.58 7.08 3.15
CA ARG A 126 12.59 6.71 4.57
C ARG A 126 13.09 5.28 4.81
N LEU A 127 12.62 4.32 4.02
CA LEU A 127 13.09 2.93 4.11
C LEU A 127 14.57 2.81 3.76
N GLN A 128 15.03 3.55 2.75
CA GLN A 128 16.44 3.60 2.37
C GLN A 128 17.28 4.14 3.54
N ALA A 129 16.90 5.26 4.15
CA ALA A 129 17.62 5.83 5.28
C ALA A 129 17.71 4.86 6.47
N LEU A 130 16.62 4.13 6.78
CA LEU A 130 16.64 3.09 7.81
C LEU A 130 17.55 1.92 7.45
N LEU A 131 17.56 1.51 6.19
CA LEU A 131 18.42 0.43 5.71
C LEU A 131 19.90 0.83 5.72
N GLU A 132 20.21 2.09 5.38
CA GLU A 132 21.56 2.65 5.42
C GLU A 132 22.16 2.66 6.83
N ALA A 133 21.32 2.81 7.84
CA ALA A 133 21.74 2.75 9.23
C ALA A 133 22.00 1.31 9.73
N CYS A 134 21.57 0.29 8.99
CA CYS A 134 21.73 -1.11 9.37
C CYS A 134 23.15 -1.63 9.09
N PRO A 135 23.64 -2.65 9.84
CA PRO A 135 24.92 -3.30 9.59
C PRO A 135 25.01 -3.95 8.19
N GLY A 136 26.23 -4.12 7.70
CA GLY A 136 26.48 -4.76 6.40
C GLY A 136 26.21 -3.82 5.24
N GLN A 137 26.63 -2.58 5.39
CA GLN A 137 26.50 -1.49 4.42
C GLN A 137 26.87 -1.89 3.02
N SER A 138 26.03 -1.51 2.13
CA SER A 138 26.05 -1.85 0.72
C SER A 138 25.94 -0.60 -0.13
N ASN A 139 26.44 -0.71 -1.33
CA ASN A 139 26.23 0.34 -2.33
C ASN A 139 24.72 0.45 -2.72
N PRO A 140 24.30 1.49 -3.44
CA PRO A 140 22.90 1.69 -3.82
C PRO A 140 22.27 0.51 -4.57
N ALA A 141 23.05 -0.22 -5.38
CA ALA A 141 22.54 -1.40 -6.11
C ALA A 141 22.15 -2.54 -5.16
N GLU A 142 22.94 -2.75 -4.10
CA GLU A 142 22.60 -3.73 -3.06
C GLU A 142 21.38 -3.29 -2.22
N GLN A 143 21.25 -2.01 -1.91
CA GLN A 143 20.09 -1.48 -1.20
C GLN A 143 18.79 -1.75 -1.96
N VAL A 144 18.79 -1.57 -3.28
CA VAL A 144 17.66 -1.93 -4.15
C VAL A 144 17.32 -3.41 -4.02
N GLN A 145 18.34 -4.31 -4.03
CA GLN A 145 18.11 -5.74 -3.88
C GLN A 145 17.50 -6.08 -2.51
N ARG A 146 18.00 -5.51 -1.43
CA ARG A 146 17.50 -5.75 -0.07
C ARG A 146 16.06 -5.24 0.10
N LEU A 147 15.76 -4.02 -0.38
CA LEU A 147 14.39 -3.49 -0.35
C LEU A 147 13.44 -4.32 -1.22
N SER A 148 13.88 -4.74 -2.40
CA SER A 148 13.10 -5.63 -3.28
C SER A 148 12.84 -6.97 -2.62
N TYR A 149 13.85 -7.54 -1.94
CA TYR A 149 13.71 -8.80 -1.21
C TYR A 149 12.70 -8.65 -0.06
N LEU A 150 12.81 -7.59 0.77
CA LEU A 150 11.85 -7.32 1.85
C LEU A 150 10.42 -7.15 1.32
N SER A 151 10.26 -6.37 0.26
CA SER A 151 8.94 -6.16 -0.37
C SER A 151 8.39 -7.47 -0.93
N GLY A 152 9.21 -8.25 -1.62
CA GLY A 152 8.84 -9.54 -2.19
C GLY A 152 8.49 -10.58 -1.12
N ALA A 153 9.29 -10.69 -0.06
CA ALA A 153 9.06 -11.65 1.00
C ALA A 153 7.84 -11.32 1.86
N VAL A 154 7.59 -10.03 2.13
CA VAL A 154 6.59 -9.61 3.13
C VAL A 154 5.28 -9.18 2.48
N LEU A 155 5.31 -8.33 1.45
CA LEU A 155 4.11 -7.72 0.85
C LEU A 155 3.54 -8.56 -0.30
N ALA A 156 4.39 -9.07 -1.19
CA ALA A 156 3.94 -9.78 -2.38
C ALA A 156 3.07 -11.03 -2.07
N PRO A 157 3.31 -11.82 -1.02
CA PRO A 157 2.43 -12.94 -0.70
C PRO A 157 0.97 -12.52 -0.44
N MET A 158 0.75 -11.35 0.18
CA MET A 158 -0.59 -10.85 0.43
C MET A 158 -1.29 -10.37 -0.85
N ALA A 159 -0.54 -9.73 -1.76
CA ALA A 159 -1.09 -9.25 -3.02
C ALA A 159 -1.33 -10.37 -4.04
N LEU A 160 -0.41 -11.33 -4.14
CA LEU A 160 -0.44 -12.37 -5.16
C LEU A 160 -1.13 -13.65 -4.69
N GLY A 161 -0.96 -14.03 -3.41
CA GLY A 161 -1.51 -15.27 -2.88
C GLY A 161 -3.04 -15.30 -2.94
N THR A 162 -3.70 -14.24 -2.49
CA THR A 162 -5.15 -14.10 -2.59
C THR A 162 -5.62 -14.09 -4.04
N ARG A 163 -4.84 -13.46 -4.93
CA ARG A 163 -5.17 -13.44 -6.36
C ARG A 163 -5.05 -14.80 -7.02
N PHE A 164 -4.02 -15.57 -6.67
CA PHE A 164 -3.87 -16.95 -7.18
C PHE A 164 -4.98 -17.87 -6.71
N ASP A 165 -5.46 -17.70 -5.48
CA ASP A 165 -6.60 -18.43 -4.95
C ASP A 165 -7.90 -18.09 -5.70
N GLU A 166 -8.19 -16.82 -5.89
CA GLU A 166 -9.34 -16.35 -6.70
C GLU A 166 -9.33 -16.90 -8.12
N MET A 167 -8.15 -17.09 -8.71
CA MET A 167 -7.98 -17.67 -10.04
C MET A 167 -8.09 -19.21 -10.06
N GLY A 168 -8.12 -19.85 -8.90
CA GLY A 168 -8.18 -21.31 -8.77
C GLY A 168 -6.90 -22.02 -9.20
N VAL A 169 -5.75 -21.35 -9.17
CA VAL A 169 -4.45 -21.94 -9.58
C VAL A 169 -3.71 -22.61 -8.42
N LEU A 170 -4.17 -22.41 -7.18
CA LEU A 170 -3.57 -23.04 -6.02
C LEU A 170 -4.09 -24.48 -5.83
N PRO A 171 -3.21 -25.44 -5.48
CA PRO A 171 -3.66 -26.74 -5.01
C PRO A 171 -4.60 -26.62 -3.82
N ALA A 172 -5.62 -27.49 -3.73
CA ALA A 172 -6.65 -27.43 -2.68
C ALA A 172 -6.05 -27.40 -1.25
N ALA A 173 -4.97 -28.15 -1.00
CA ALA A 173 -4.28 -28.15 0.28
C ALA A 173 -3.67 -26.80 0.65
N MET A 174 -3.29 -25.98 -0.33
CA MET A 174 -2.77 -24.63 -0.10
C MET A 174 -3.90 -23.60 0.00
N SER A 175 -4.93 -23.73 -0.83
CA SER A 175 -6.08 -22.83 -0.87
C SER A 175 -6.79 -22.75 0.49
N HIS A 176 -6.92 -23.87 1.22
CA HIS A 176 -7.48 -23.87 2.57
C HIS A 176 -6.77 -22.96 3.58
N HIS A 177 -5.48 -22.69 3.35
CA HIS A 177 -4.65 -21.90 4.25
C HIS A 177 -4.37 -20.48 3.73
N ILE A 178 -4.86 -20.13 2.54
CA ILE A 178 -4.51 -18.85 1.93
C ILE A 178 -4.98 -17.64 2.77
N GLY A 179 -6.10 -17.77 3.47
CA GLY A 179 -6.60 -16.72 4.37
C GLY A 179 -5.65 -16.42 5.53
N GLU A 180 -4.80 -17.37 5.92
CA GLU A 180 -3.83 -17.16 6.99
C GLU A 180 -2.70 -16.21 6.57
N ILE A 181 -2.43 -16.07 5.27
CA ILE A 181 -1.32 -15.29 4.72
C ILE A 181 -1.39 -13.81 5.10
N VAL A 182 -2.58 -13.29 5.37
CA VAL A 182 -2.83 -11.91 5.77
C VAL A 182 -2.89 -11.73 7.29
N SER A 183 -2.75 -12.80 8.08
CA SER A 183 -2.75 -12.70 9.53
C SER A 183 -1.50 -12.02 10.08
N ASP A 184 -1.62 -11.39 11.25
CA ASP A 184 -0.48 -10.77 11.95
C ASP A 184 0.64 -11.78 12.20
N ALA A 185 0.29 -13.02 12.59
CA ALA A 185 1.26 -14.08 12.84
C ALA A 185 2.04 -14.46 11.54
N ALA A 186 1.37 -14.51 10.39
CA ALA A 186 2.02 -14.81 9.13
C ALA A 186 2.90 -13.65 8.65
N ILE A 187 2.46 -12.41 8.84
CA ILE A 187 3.26 -11.22 8.53
C ILE A 187 4.52 -11.22 9.40
N ALA A 188 4.38 -11.38 10.72
CA ALA A 188 5.51 -11.43 11.65
C ALA A 188 6.51 -12.51 11.25
N ARG A 189 6.04 -13.73 10.96
CA ARG A 189 6.88 -14.85 10.54
C ARG A 189 7.67 -14.57 9.26
N ARG A 190 7.05 -13.95 8.25
CA ARG A 190 7.76 -13.57 7.02
C ARG A 190 8.81 -12.50 7.28
N ILE A 191 8.51 -11.54 8.15
CA ILE A 191 9.49 -10.54 8.59
C ILE A 191 10.65 -11.24 9.33
N ASP A 192 10.37 -12.18 10.23
CA ASP A 192 11.42 -12.95 10.93
C ASP A 192 12.35 -13.67 9.94
N TRP A 193 11.80 -14.38 8.97
CA TRP A 193 12.58 -15.06 7.94
C TRP A 193 13.40 -14.09 7.08
N ALA A 194 12.80 -12.99 6.65
CA ALA A 194 13.47 -12.01 5.82
C ALA A 194 14.62 -11.31 6.57
N PHE A 195 14.40 -10.96 7.84
CA PHE A 195 15.42 -10.30 8.65
C PHE A 195 16.55 -11.26 9.07
N ALA A 196 16.25 -12.51 9.37
CA ALA A 196 17.27 -13.53 9.62
C ALA A 196 18.17 -13.76 8.40
N ALA A 197 17.61 -13.67 7.18
CA ALA A 197 18.39 -13.80 5.95
C ALA A 197 19.25 -12.57 5.64
N LEU A 198 18.74 -11.36 5.87
CA LEU A 198 19.43 -10.12 5.55
C LEU A 198 20.42 -9.65 6.63
N PHE A 199 20.11 -9.97 7.88
CA PHE A 199 20.89 -9.56 9.06
C PHE A 199 21.15 -10.77 9.96
N PRO A 200 21.95 -11.74 9.48
CA PRO A 200 22.30 -12.91 10.29
C PRO A 200 23.00 -12.46 11.58
N ALA A 201 22.68 -13.12 12.70
CA ALA A 201 23.42 -12.89 13.92
C ALA A 201 24.92 -13.11 13.65
N GLN A 202 25.76 -12.14 14.00
CA GLN A 202 27.20 -12.34 13.93
C GLN A 202 27.54 -13.48 14.88
N GLU A 203 28.03 -14.59 14.34
CA GLU A 203 28.63 -15.62 15.17
C GLU A 203 29.72 -14.95 16.03
N ALA A 204 29.56 -15.00 17.34
CA ALA A 204 30.58 -14.51 18.26
C ALA A 204 31.83 -15.37 18.03
N VAL A 205 32.86 -14.78 17.43
CA VAL A 205 34.20 -15.36 17.26
C VAL A 205 34.90 -15.42 18.60
#